data_d857fa4b8e8b66a7336a0faa5cef5aad
#
_entry.id   d857fa4b8e8b66a7336a0faa5cef5aad
#
_cell.length_a   1.000
_cell.length_b   1.000
_cell.length_c   1.000
_cell.angle_alpha   90.00
_cell.angle_beta   90.00
_cell.angle_gamma   90.00
#
_symmetry.space_group_name_H-M   'P 1'
#
loop_
_entity.id
_entity.type
_entity.pdbx_description
1 polymer ?
#
loop_
_entity_poly.entity_id
_entity_poly.type
_entity_poly.pdbx_seq_one_letter_code
_entity_poly.pdbx_strand_id
1 'polypeptide(L)'
;PFLALLGDCTVRGYRDDSLAYTPGLIPFSNIYEEGSAQIGAWHGMPYPGYQYPFIYCLEPVKYSRHLGNMIDFLYDSQQWYYTRFGQLGPGASAYIWNRWDNYKYGAPDTFTMYHWGDGTAWSGYQPRAFQAACRAWQELVEQGQSVLAKLQAYAENWIGWLADFQSQHNGVLPTDFPMTSVPQPLPDDFTGHMTGLWLAGACMAAMAGCQHPKLDQLIEACVTELQNNYVVTPVPGQPMNGCWSPAVRLGTDNGMFFGFWAGEIMRGLSMYILLKELGPGASIFSRQPLV
;
A
#
# COMPACT_ATOMS: atom_id res chain seq x y z
N PRO A 1 13.98 2.63 21.08
CA PRO A 1 14.98 3.19 20.15
C PRO A 1 14.60 2.95 18.69
N PHE A 2 14.17 1.72 18.33
CA PHE A 2 13.81 1.37 16.96
C PHE A 2 12.61 2.18 16.43
N LEU A 3 11.55 2.32 17.24
CA LEU A 3 10.39 3.14 16.86
C LEU A 3 10.74 4.63 16.72
N ALA A 4 11.69 5.13 17.52
CA ALA A 4 12.14 6.50 17.39
C ALA A 4 12.91 6.73 16.07
N LEU A 5 13.75 5.78 15.66
CA LEU A 5 14.46 5.83 14.39
C LEU A 5 13.49 5.75 13.21
N LEU A 6 12.59 4.78 13.21
CA LEU A 6 11.57 4.64 12.16
C LEU A 6 10.59 5.81 12.14
N GLY A 7 10.34 6.42 13.29
CA GLY A 7 9.45 7.56 13.40
C GLY A 7 9.86 8.74 12.54
N ASP A 8 11.14 8.92 12.27
CA ASP A 8 11.61 10.01 11.41
C ASP A 8 11.44 9.71 9.92
N CYS A 9 11.21 8.45 9.57
CA CYS A 9 10.86 8.02 8.21
C CYS A 9 9.36 8.15 7.93
N THR A 10 8.57 8.45 8.93
CA THR A 10 7.12 8.47 8.86
C THR A 10 6.59 9.88 8.99
N VAL A 11 5.36 10.09 8.55
CA VAL A 11 4.65 11.36 8.69
C VAL A 11 4.01 11.55 10.07
N ARG A 12 4.60 10.98 11.11
CA ARG A 12 4.08 11.09 12.49
C ARG A 12 3.85 12.53 12.96
N GLY A 13 4.59 13.48 12.38
CA GLY A 13 4.45 14.90 12.65
C GLY A 13 3.46 15.61 11.74
N TYR A 14 2.73 14.88 10.89
CA TYR A 14 1.68 15.46 10.09
C TYR A 14 0.62 16.08 11.01
N ARG A 15 0.36 17.37 10.85
CA ARG A 15 -0.52 18.19 11.74
C ARG A 15 -0.07 18.30 13.21
N ASP A 16 1.11 17.81 13.56
CA ASP A 16 1.63 17.89 14.92
C ASP A 16 3.16 18.04 14.93
N ASP A 17 3.63 19.25 14.87
CA ASP A 17 5.05 19.57 14.82
C ASP A 17 5.84 19.07 16.03
N SER A 18 5.19 18.84 17.16
CA SER A 18 5.84 18.29 18.36
C SER A 18 6.27 16.82 18.20
N LEU A 19 5.70 16.11 17.21
CA LEU A 19 6.04 14.74 16.86
C LEU A 19 6.95 14.63 15.63
N ALA A 20 7.28 15.77 15.04
CA ALA A 20 8.08 15.84 13.84
C ALA A 20 9.53 15.40 14.07
N TYR A 21 10.28 15.54 13.01
CA TYR A 21 11.69 15.27 12.93
C TYR A 21 12.48 15.66 14.17
N THR A 22 13.29 14.75 14.70
CA THR A 22 14.24 15.02 15.79
C THR A 22 15.52 15.58 15.17
N PRO A 23 15.99 16.77 15.60
CA PRO A 23 17.22 17.35 15.10
C PRO A 23 18.40 16.37 15.22
N GLY A 24 19.17 16.24 14.15
CA GLY A 24 20.34 15.35 14.09
C GLY A 24 20.05 13.94 13.58
N LEU A 25 18.79 13.56 13.38
CA LEU A 25 18.43 12.34 12.68
C LEU A 25 18.15 12.63 11.20
N ILE A 26 18.71 11.82 10.33
CA ILE A 26 18.44 11.90 8.90
C ILE A 26 17.18 11.07 8.61
N PRO A 27 16.13 11.65 8.02
CA PRO A 27 14.95 10.88 7.63
C PRO A 27 15.31 9.74 6.67
N PHE A 28 14.64 8.63 6.81
CA PHE A 28 14.92 7.42 6.03
C PHE A 28 14.89 7.68 4.51
N SER A 29 13.92 8.45 4.05
CA SER A 29 13.84 8.83 2.63
C SER A 29 15.10 9.52 2.13
N ASN A 30 15.71 10.37 2.94
CA ASN A 30 16.94 11.05 2.59
C ASN A 30 18.14 10.10 2.56
N ILE A 31 18.23 9.19 3.53
CA ILE A 31 19.30 8.18 3.57
C ILE A 31 19.21 7.28 2.33
N TYR A 32 18.01 6.86 1.98
CA TYR A 32 17.80 5.97 0.86
C TYR A 32 18.16 6.60 -0.49
N GLU A 33 17.84 7.88 -0.66
CA GLU A 33 18.05 8.62 -1.89
C GLU A 33 19.37 9.41 -1.91
N GLU A 34 20.04 9.49 -0.79
CA GLU A 34 21.34 10.16 -0.69
C GLU A 34 22.36 9.47 -1.59
N GLY A 35 22.93 10.24 -2.50
CA GLY A 35 23.85 9.74 -3.51
C GLY A 35 23.19 9.31 -4.82
N SER A 36 21.87 9.30 -4.92
CA SER A 36 21.20 9.16 -6.21
C SER A 36 21.19 10.48 -6.98
N ALA A 37 21.12 10.41 -8.30
CA ALA A 37 20.94 11.61 -9.14
C ALA A 37 19.59 12.32 -8.88
N GLN A 38 18.70 11.66 -8.17
CA GLN A 38 17.34 12.09 -7.87
C GLN A 38 17.16 12.62 -6.45
N ILE A 39 18.21 12.73 -5.67
CA ILE A 39 18.15 13.17 -4.28
C ILE A 39 17.31 14.43 -4.09
N GLY A 40 17.48 15.40 -4.96
CA GLY A 40 16.71 16.64 -4.95
C GLY A 40 15.23 16.45 -5.27
N ALA A 41 14.84 15.36 -5.94
CA ALA A 41 13.45 15.06 -6.26
C ALA A 41 12.72 14.40 -5.09
N TRP A 42 13.44 13.69 -4.26
CA TRP A 42 12.87 12.90 -3.15
C TRP A 42 12.78 13.68 -1.85
N HIS A 43 13.60 14.69 -1.69
CA HIS A 43 13.56 15.56 -0.53
C HIS A 43 12.18 16.20 -0.37
N GLY A 44 11.60 16.04 0.80
CA GLY A 44 10.34 16.66 1.15
C GLY A 44 9.10 16.05 0.52
N MET A 45 9.22 14.83 -0.02
CA MET A 45 8.10 14.13 -0.61
C MET A 45 7.89 12.74 0.03
N PRO A 46 7.39 12.66 1.26
CA PRO A 46 7.02 11.38 1.84
C PRO A 46 5.88 10.74 1.02
N TYR A 47 6.05 9.45 0.76
CA TYR A 47 5.11 8.68 -0.05
C TYR A 47 4.13 7.92 0.87
N PRO A 48 2.81 8.02 0.65
CA PRO A 48 1.83 7.23 1.40
C PRO A 48 2.13 5.73 1.39
N GLY A 49 2.62 5.19 0.30
CA GLY A 49 2.98 3.78 0.15
C GLY A 49 4.17 3.31 1.01
N TYR A 50 4.92 4.23 1.59
CA TYR A 50 6.02 3.92 2.51
C TYR A 50 5.69 4.27 3.96
N GLN A 51 4.44 4.58 4.24
CA GLN A 51 3.98 4.78 5.61
C GLN A 51 3.47 3.45 6.20
N TYR A 52 3.92 3.13 7.39
CA TYR A 52 3.63 1.87 8.05
C TYR A 52 2.97 2.10 9.41
N PRO A 53 1.69 2.50 9.45
CA PRO A 53 0.97 2.85 10.69
C PRO A 53 0.96 1.70 11.70
N PHE A 54 0.97 0.44 11.25
CA PHE A 54 0.98 -0.73 12.13
C PHE A 54 2.18 -0.78 13.08
N ILE A 55 3.27 -0.08 12.82
CA ILE A 55 4.41 0.03 13.73
C ILE A 55 3.98 0.63 15.08
N TYR A 56 3.08 1.61 15.04
CA TYR A 56 2.57 2.25 16.25
C TYR A 56 1.47 1.45 16.94
N CYS A 57 0.93 0.43 16.26
CA CYS A 57 -0.01 -0.51 16.86
C CYS A 57 0.67 -1.49 17.85
N LEU A 58 2.01 -1.55 17.91
CA LEU A 58 2.72 -2.33 18.92
C LEU A 58 2.47 -1.83 20.35
N GLU A 59 2.31 -0.51 20.52
CA GLU A 59 1.93 0.14 21.78
C GLU A 59 0.91 1.26 21.47
N PRO A 60 -0.33 0.90 21.07
CA PRO A 60 -1.26 1.86 20.44
C PRO A 60 -1.70 2.97 21.38
N VAL A 61 -1.79 2.72 22.68
CA VAL A 61 -2.12 3.75 23.66
C VAL A 61 -0.99 4.78 23.79
N LYS A 62 0.23 4.31 23.90
CA LYS A 62 1.43 5.16 24.01
C LYS A 62 1.69 5.98 22.76
N TYR A 63 1.48 5.40 21.60
CA TYR A 63 1.74 6.02 20.30
C TYR A 63 0.47 6.49 19.58
N SER A 64 -0.63 6.69 20.31
CA SER A 64 -1.93 7.07 19.75
C SER A 64 -1.88 8.32 18.85
N ARG A 65 -1.13 9.36 19.28
CA ARG A 65 -0.94 10.58 18.48
C ARG A 65 -0.17 10.32 17.18
N HIS A 66 0.88 9.51 17.23
CA HIS A 66 1.68 9.13 16.04
C HIS A 66 0.81 8.35 15.05
N LEU A 67 0.08 7.35 15.56
CA LEU A 67 -0.83 6.55 14.78
C LEU A 67 -1.93 7.43 14.16
N GLY A 68 -2.56 8.29 14.96
CA GLY A 68 -3.60 9.21 14.50
C GLY A 68 -3.12 10.10 13.36
N ASN A 69 -1.93 10.69 13.48
CA ASN A 69 -1.37 11.55 12.44
C ASN A 69 -1.05 10.79 11.15
N MET A 70 -0.56 9.55 11.24
CA MET A 70 -0.33 8.73 10.04
C MET A 70 -1.62 8.34 9.36
N ILE A 71 -2.66 8.01 10.11
CA ILE A 71 -3.97 7.71 9.56
C ILE A 71 -4.61 8.96 8.94
N ASP A 72 -4.48 10.12 9.59
CA ASP A 72 -4.93 11.39 9.01
C ASP A 72 -4.23 11.67 7.68
N PHE A 73 -2.92 11.43 7.60
CA PHE A 73 -2.16 11.59 6.37
C PHE A 73 -2.69 10.70 5.23
N LEU A 74 -2.90 9.42 5.49
CA LEU A 74 -3.43 8.49 4.48
C LEU A 74 -4.84 8.89 4.05
N TYR A 75 -5.72 9.17 5.00
CA TYR A 75 -7.09 9.58 4.72
C TYR A 75 -7.15 10.89 3.95
N ASP A 76 -6.36 11.89 4.34
CA ASP A 76 -6.32 13.17 3.66
C ASP A 76 -5.74 13.06 2.25
N SER A 77 -4.77 12.16 2.02
CA SER A 77 -4.27 11.88 0.66
C SER A 77 -5.37 11.36 -0.26
N GLN A 78 -6.27 10.53 0.29
CA GLN A 78 -7.43 10.00 -0.43
C GLN A 78 -8.48 11.10 -0.68
N GLN A 79 -8.76 11.96 0.30
CA GLN A 79 -9.68 13.08 0.16
C GLN A 79 -9.15 14.12 -0.85
N TRP A 80 -7.85 14.35 -0.87
CA TRP A 80 -7.21 15.20 -1.87
C TRP A 80 -7.39 14.64 -3.28
N TYR A 81 -7.20 13.34 -3.47
CA TYR A 81 -7.40 12.67 -4.76
C TYR A 81 -8.87 12.76 -5.20
N TYR A 82 -9.80 12.49 -4.28
CA TYR A 82 -11.24 12.61 -4.53
C TYR A 82 -11.63 14.02 -4.96
N THR A 83 -11.16 15.03 -4.27
CA THR A 83 -11.46 16.43 -4.62
C THR A 83 -10.93 16.81 -6.00
N ARG A 84 -9.81 16.25 -6.40
CA ARG A 84 -9.15 16.58 -7.66
C ARG A 84 -9.69 15.78 -8.85
N PHE A 85 -10.00 14.51 -8.66
CA PHE A 85 -10.32 13.58 -9.74
C PHE A 85 -11.72 12.97 -9.64
N GLY A 86 -12.48 13.27 -8.60
CA GLY A 86 -13.86 12.77 -8.42
C GLY A 86 -13.95 11.29 -8.05
N GLN A 87 -12.83 10.65 -7.67
CA GLN A 87 -12.79 9.22 -7.35
C GLN A 87 -12.35 9.00 -5.90
N LEU A 88 -13.24 8.40 -5.11
CA LEU A 88 -13.00 8.09 -3.72
C LEU A 88 -12.49 6.65 -3.60
N GLY A 89 -11.22 6.50 -3.37
CA GLY A 89 -10.50 5.24 -3.23
C GLY A 89 -9.02 5.49 -3.34
N PRO A 90 -8.49 5.87 -4.51
CA PRO A 90 -7.09 6.25 -4.68
C PRO A 90 -6.66 7.41 -3.80
N GLY A 91 -5.36 7.46 -3.50
CA GLY A 91 -4.74 8.57 -2.79
C GLY A 91 -3.67 9.27 -3.60
N ALA A 92 -3.14 10.36 -3.07
CA ALA A 92 -1.95 11.01 -3.61
C ALA A 92 -0.75 10.05 -3.58
N SER A 93 0.16 10.17 -4.53
CA SER A 93 1.38 9.37 -4.54
C SER A 93 2.46 9.93 -3.60
N ALA A 94 2.46 11.24 -3.35
CA ALA A 94 3.46 11.91 -2.53
C ALA A 94 2.88 13.14 -1.81
N TYR A 95 3.66 13.66 -0.87
CA TYR A 95 3.37 14.90 -0.15
C TYR A 95 4.59 15.80 -0.16
N ILE A 96 4.43 17.10 -0.42
CA ILE A 96 5.48 18.09 -0.41
C ILE A 96 5.49 18.75 0.96
N TRP A 97 6.50 18.43 1.76
CA TRP A 97 6.61 18.94 3.13
C TRP A 97 7.48 20.18 3.20
N ASN A 98 7.00 21.25 3.82
CA ASN A 98 7.74 22.52 3.94
C ASN A 98 9.05 22.42 4.73
N ARG A 99 9.24 21.34 5.49
CA ARG A 99 10.50 21.09 6.23
C ARG A 99 11.67 20.70 5.36
N TRP A 100 11.40 20.38 4.11
CA TRP A 100 12.38 19.93 3.16
C TRP A 100 12.60 21.04 2.14
N ASP A 101 13.82 21.33 1.80
CA ASP A 101 14.18 22.50 0.98
C ASP A 101 13.81 22.40 -0.49
N ASN A 102 13.05 21.41 -0.88
CA ASN A 102 12.76 21.18 -2.30
C ASN A 102 11.27 21.21 -2.63
N TYR A 103 10.84 22.33 -3.18
CA TYR A 103 9.46 22.52 -3.68
C TYR A 103 9.34 22.31 -5.19
N LYS A 104 10.22 21.56 -5.77
CA LYS A 104 10.35 21.40 -7.22
C LYS A 104 9.07 20.91 -7.90
N TYR A 105 8.23 20.17 -7.20
CA TYR A 105 7.04 19.50 -7.73
C TYR A 105 5.73 20.11 -7.25
N GLY A 106 5.73 21.26 -6.63
CA GLY A 106 4.51 21.95 -6.19
C GLY A 106 4.72 22.87 -5.00
N ALA A 107 3.62 23.34 -4.43
CA ALA A 107 3.63 24.14 -3.22
C ALA A 107 3.96 23.28 -1.99
N PRO A 108 4.61 23.85 -0.95
CA PRO A 108 4.82 23.14 0.30
C PRO A 108 3.50 22.80 1.00
N ASP A 109 3.55 21.82 1.89
CA ASP A 109 2.42 21.32 2.67
C ASP A 109 1.20 20.92 1.84
N THR A 110 1.44 20.25 0.71
CA THR A 110 0.38 19.76 -0.15
C THR A 110 0.64 18.35 -0.68
N PHE A 111 -0.43 17.63 -0.99
CA PHE A 111 -0.34 16.37 -1.72
C PHE A 111 -0.07 16.60 -3.20
N THR A 112 0.51 15.59 -3.84
CA THR A 112 0.79 15.61 -5.28
C THR A 112 0.74 14.20 -5.87
N MET A 113 0.49 14.14 -7.18
CA MET A 113 0.74 12.94 -7.97
C MET A 113 2.11 13.10 -8.61
N TYR A 114 3.12 12.58 -7.96
CA TYR A 114 4.49 12.64 -8.47
C TYR A 114 4.99 11.26 -8.86
N HIS A 115 5.66 11.20 -9.95
CA HIS A 115 6.49 10.08 -10.37
C HIS A 115 7.78 10.59 -11.03
N TRP A 116 8.76 9.76 -11.14
CA TRP A 116 10.18 10.01 -11.46
C TRP A 116 10.46 10.66 -12.83
N GLY A 117 9.56 11.47 -13.34
CA GLY A 117 9.81 12.36 -14.45
C GLY A 117 9.14 11.99 -15.77
N ASP A 118 8.38 10.92 -15.84
CA ASP A 118 7.68 10.46 -17.05
C ASP A 118 6.21 10.91 -17.13
N GLY A 119 5.72 11.61 -16.09
CA GLY A 119 4.33 12.10 -16.05
C GLY A 119 3.31 11.07 -15.56
N THR A 120 3.72 9.86 -15.25
CA THR A 120 2.88 8.83 -14.63
C THR A 120 3.16 8.72 -13.15
N ALA A 121 2.16 8.40 -12.35
CA ALA A 121 2.36 8.07 -10.95
C ALA A 121 2.60 6.57 -10.82
N TRP A 122 3.77 6.20 -10.34
CA TRP A 122 4.07 4.79 -10.12
C TRP A 122 3.08 4.17 -9.16
N SER A 123 2.41 3.17 -9.65
CA SER A 123 1.22 2.61 -9.00
C SER A 123 1.50 1.83 -7.73
N GLY A 124 2.73 1.37 -7.54
CA GLY A 124 3.13 0.58 -6.36
C GLY A 124 2.95 1.27 -5.01
N TYR A 125 2.83 2.59 -4.97
CA TYR A 125 2.53 3.32 -3.73
C TYR A 125 1.10 3.08 -3.24
N GLN A 126 0.17 2.94 -4.14
CA GLN A 126 -1.26 2.80 -3.83
C GLN A 126 -1.57 1.49 -3.07
N PRO A 127 -1.21 0.30 -3.60
CA PRO A 127 -1.49 -0.94 -2.90
C PRO A 127 -0.70 -1.10 -1.60
N ARG A 128 0.51 -0.52 -1.51
CA ARG A 128 1.29 -0.55 -0.27
C ARG A 128 0.62 0.25 0.83
N ALA A 129 0.12 1.46 0.52
CA ALA A 129 -0.62 2.28 1.46
C ALA A 129 -1.89 1.57 1.95
N PHE A 130 -2.66 0.98 1.05
CA PHE A 130 -3.85 0.20 1.38
C PHE A 130 -3.51 -0.99 2.28
N GLN A 131 -2.54 -1.82 1.88
CA GLN A 131 -2.13 -2.98 2.65
C GLN A 131 -1.63 -2.60 4.05
N ALA A 132 -0.85 -1.51 4.17
CA ALA A 132 -0.34 -1.04 5.45
C ALA A 132 -1.46 -0.53 6.37
N ALA A 133 -2.48 0.13 5.82
CA ALA A 133 -3.67 0.56 6.56
C ALA A 133 -4.49 -0.64 7.04
N CYS A 134 -4.77 -1.61 6.17
CA CYS A 134 -5.49 -2.83 6.54
C CYS A 134 -4.74 -3.64 7.61
N ARG A 135 -3.40 -3.67 7.54
CA ARG A 135 -2.57 -4.29 8.58
C ARG A 135 -2.73 -3.58 9.92
N ALA A 136 -2.73 -2.26 9.94
CA ALA A 136 -2.95 -1.50 11.18
C ALA A 136 -4.35 -1.75 11.75
N TRP A 137 -5.36 -1.85 10.91
CA TRP A 137 -6.71 -2.20 11.33
C TRP A 137 -6.74 -3.58 12.01
N GLN A 138 -6.18 -4.59 11.35
CA GLN A 138 -6.10 -5.93 11.90
C GLN A 138 -5.37 -5.96 13.24
N GLU A 139 -4.20 -5.33 13.34
CA GLU A 139 -3.40 -5.27 14.59
C GLU A 139 -4.18 -4.62 15.75
N LEU A 140 -4.93 -3.55 15.50
CA LEU A 140 -5.76 -2.92 16.53
C LEU A 140 -6.87 -3.85 17.02
N VAL A 141 -7.56 -4.52 16.10
CA VAL A 141 -8.62 -5.48 16.44
C VAL A 141 -8.05 -6.66 17.23
N GLU A 142 -6.93 -7.23 16.82
CA GLU A 142 -6.29 -8.35 17.51
C GLU A 142 -5.85 -8.00 18.94
N GLN A 143 -5.53 -6.75 19.18
CA GLN A 143 -5.19 -6.26 20.52
C GLN A 143 -6.41 -5.77 21.32
N GLY A 144 -7.63 -5.94 20.81
CA GLY A 144 -8.86 -5.46 21.44
C GLY A 144 -8.94 -3.94 21.51
N GLN A 145 -8.22 -3.22 20.66
CA GLN A 145 -8.23 -1.76 20.60
C GLN A 145 -9.32 -1.25 19.67
N SER A 146 -9.80 -0.06 19.95
CA SER A 146 -10.75 0.62 19.06
C SER A 146 -10.08 1.02 17.75
N VAL A 147 -10.75 0.73 16.64
CA VAL A 147 -10.30 1.14 15.31
C VAL A 147 -10.63 2.61 15.08
N LEU A 148 -9.67 3.36 14.55
CA LEU A 148 -9.90 4.76 14.19
C LEU A 148 -10.87 4.83 12.99
N ALA A 149 -11.90 5.65 13.08
CA ALA A 149 -12.93 5.77 12.05
C ALA A 149 -12.34 6.13 10.65
N LYS A 150 -11.33 7.00 10.62
CA LYS A 150 -10.65 7.34 9.35
C LYS A 150 -9.84 6.19 8.76
N LEU A 151 -9.27 5.32 9.60
CA LEU A 151 -8.56 4.12 9.12
C LEU A 151 -9.54 3.16 8.45
N GLN A 152 -10.66 2.91 9.10
CA GLN A 152 -11.72 2.09 8.54
C GLN A 152 -12.26 2.69 7.23
N ALA A 153 -12.63 3.97 7.25
CA ALA A 153 -13.14 4.66 6.06
C ALA A 153 -12.12 4.64 4.89
N TYR A 154 -10.84 4.85 5.18
CA TYR A 154 -9.79 4.77 4.16
C TYR A 154 -9.73 3.40 3.48
N ALA A 155 -9.75 2.33 4.26
CA ALA A 155 -9.70 0.97 3.73
C ALA A 155 -10.99 0.60 2.97
N GLU A 156 -12.17 0.95 3.52
CA GLU A 156 -13.47 0.66 2.90
C GLU A 156 -13.65 1.43 1.58
N ASN A 157 -13.21 2.67 1.50
CA ASN A 157 -13.21 3.44 0.26
C ASN A 157 -12.39 2.75 -0.84
N TRP A 158 -11.21 2.22 -0.49
CA TRP A 158 -10.39 1.44 -1.41
C TRP A 158 -11.09 0.16 -1.87
N ILE A 159 -11.66 -0.60 -0.94
CA ILE A 159 -12.36 -1.85 -1.24
C ILE A 159 -13.50 -1.59 -2.23
N GLY A 160 -14.32 -0.59 -1.93
CA GLY A 160 -15.44 -0.22 -2.81
C GLY A 160 -15.00 0.18 -4.20
N TRP A 161 -14.01 1.07 -4.28
CA TRP A 161 -13.51 1.59 -5.55
C TRP A 161 -12.82 0.52 -6.40
N LEU A 162 -11.95 -0.32 -5.80
CA LEU A 162 -11.27 -1.40 -6.52
C LEU A 162 -12.24 -2.43 -7.08
N ALA A 163 -13.25 -2.82 -6.30
CA ALA A 163 -14.27 -3.75 -6.78
C ALA A 163 -15.11 -3.18 -7.92
N ASP A 164 -15.42 -1.89 -7.88
CA ASP A 164 -16.12 -1.22 -8.98
C ASP A 164 -15.22 -1.10 -10.21
N PHE A 165 -13.98 -0.71 -10.04
CA PHE A 165 -13.02 -0.60 -11.13
C PHE A 165 -12.86 -1.95 -11.84
N GLN A 166 -12.59 -3.02 -11.10
CA GLN A 166 -12.44 -4.37 -11.61
C GLN A 166 -13.67 -4.83 -12.41
N SER A 167 -14.87 -4.56 -11.89
CA SER A 167 -16.13 -4.91 -12.58
C SER A 167 -16.30 -4.17 -13.91
N GLN A 168 -15.81 -2.94 -14.01
CA GLN A 168 -15.88 -2.11 -15.21
C GLN A 168 -14.77 -2.41 -16.22
N HIS A 169 -13.71 -3.11 -15.82
CA HIS A 169 -12.52 -3.37 -16.62
C HIS A 169 -12.23 -4.87 -16.82
N ASN A 170 -13.27 -5.67 -17.00
CA ASN A 170 -13.18 -7.11 -17.33
C ASN A 170 -12.31 -7.93 -16.36
N GLY A 171 -12.38 -7.63 -15.07
CA GLY A 171 -11.63 -8.35 -14.06
C GLY A 171 -10.22 -7.82 -13.79
N VAL A 172 -9.76 -6.80 -14.50
CA VAL A 172 -8.42 -6.23 -14.35
C VAL A 172 -8.42 -5.12 -13.31
N LEU A 173 -7.44 -5.14 -12.40
CA LEU A 173 -7.20 -4.08 -11.41
C LEU A 173 -6.33 -2.97 -12.00
N PRO A 174 -6.40 -1.75 -11.45
CA PRO A 174 -5.63 -0.63 -11.97
C PRO A 174 -4.14 -0.81 -11.68
N THR A 175 -3.31 -0.46 -12.65
CA THR A 175 -1.86 -0.55 -12.54
C THR A 175 -1.15 0.78 -12.77
N ASP A 176 -1.87 1.76 -13.27
CA ASP A 176 -1.39 3.12 -13.44
C ASP A 176 -2.37 4.12 -12.81
N PHE A 177 -1.83 5.14 -12.17
CA PHE A 177 -2.58 6.23 -11.54
C PHE A 177 -2.02 7.56 -12.10
N PRO A 178 -2.44 7.96 -13.29
CA PRO A 178 -1.89 9.12 -13.95
C PRO A 178 -2.18 10.42 -13.21
N MET A 179 -1.34 11.43 -13.46
CA MET A 179 -1.41 12.72 -12.79
C MET A 179 -2.64 13.56 -13.16
N THR A 180 -3.31 13.22 -14.25
CA THR A 180 -4.33 14.10 -14.88
C THR A 180 -5.65 13.43 -15.18
N SER A 181 -5.78 12.12 -15.03
CA SER A 181 -6.96 11.40 -15.48
C SER A 181 -7.27 10.14 -14.67
N VAL A 182 -8.28 9.41 -15.10
CA VAL A 182 -8.73 8.16 -14.50
C VAL A 182 -7.62 7.10 -14.56
N PRO A 183 -7.40 6.33 -13.49
CA PRO A 183 -6.49 5.19 -13.51
C PRO A 183 -6.75 4.24 -14.68
N GLN A 184 -5.67 3.78 -15.30
CA GLN A 184 -5.73 2.87 -16.43
C GLN A 184 -5.08 1.54 -16.06
N PRO A 185 -5.70 0.40 -16.38
CA PRO A 185 -5.03 -0.88 -16.25
C PRO A 185 -3.98 -1.06 -17.36
N LEU A 186 -2.79 -1.48 -16.97
CA LEU A 186 -1.70 -1.83 -17.87
C LEU A 186 -1.37 -3.31 -17.71
N PRO A 187 -2.10 -4.23 -18.37
CA PRO A 187 -1.99 -5.67 -18.11
C PRO A 187 -0.66 -6.27 -18.59
N ASP A 188 0.09 -5.56 -19.39
CA ASP A 188 1.38 -6.02 -19.94
C ASP A 188 2.59 -5.57 -19.13
N ASP A 189 2.38 -4.87 -18.02
CA ASP A 189 3.44 -4.36 -17.16
C ASP A 189 3.69 -5.29 -15.95
N PHE A 190 4.74 -4.97 -15.16
CA PHE A 190 5.11 -5.68 -13.93
C PHE A 190 4.15 -5.35 -12.78
N THR A 191 2.93 -5.85 -12.85
CA THR A 191 1.82 -5.40 -11.99
C THR A 191 1.25 -6.44 -11.05
N GLY A 192 1.65 -7.71 -11.22
CA GLY A 192 1.19 -8.80 -10.35
C GLY A 192 1.49 -8.57 -8.86
N HIS A 193 2.56 -7.86 -8.54
CA HIS A 193 2.87 -7.46 -7.17
C HIS A 193 1.80 -6.54 -6.58
N MET A 194 1.20 -5.68 -7.38
CA MET A 194 0.11 -4.80 -6.95
C MET A 194 -1.13 -5.60 -6.58
N THR A 195 -1.52 -6.54 -7.44
CA THR A 195 -2.63 -7.45 -7.18
C THR A 195 -2.38 -8.28 -5.92
N GLY A 196 -1.14 -8.75 -5.69
CA GLY A 196 -0.74 -9.43 -4.47
C GLY A 196 -0.92 -8.56 -3.21
N LEU A 197 -0.58 -7.29 -3.29
CA LEU A 197 -0.76 -6.34 -2.18
C LEU A 197 -2.23 -5.96 -1.95
N TRP A 198 -3.03 -5.77 -3.02
CA TRP A 198 -4.48 -5.60 -2.91
C TRP A 198 -5.12 -6.80 -2.21
N LEU A 199 -4.75 -8.01 -2.62
CA LEU A 199 -5.21 -9.25 -2.00
C LEU A 199 -4.84 -9.32 -0.51
N ALA A 200 -3.57 -9.03 -0.18
CA ALA A 200 -3.12 -9.04 1.21
C ALA A 200 -3.91 -8.06 2.08
N GLY A 201 -4.11 -6.83 1.61
CA GLY A 201 -4.87 -5.82 2.34
C GLY A 201 -6.34 -6.21 2.52
N ALA A 202 -6.99 -6.69 1.45
CA ALA A 202 -8.39 -7.13 1.50
C ALA A 202 -8.59 -8.31 2.47
N CYS A 203 -7.68 -9.30 2.47
CA CYS A 203 -7.72 -10.40 3.42
C CYS A 203 -7.50 -9.93 4.87
N MET A 204 -6.58 -9.00 5.11
CA MET A 204 -6.36 -8.40 6.42
C MET A 204 -7.60 -7.65 6.92
N ALA A 205 -8.28 -6.89 6.04
CA ALA A 205 -9.53 -6.23 6.36
C ALA A 205 -10.63 -7.24 6.72
N ALA A 206 -10.76 -8.34 5.97
CA ALA A 206 -11.70 -9.42 6.27
C ALA A 206 -11.42 -10.06 7.64
N MET A 207 -10.16 -10.35 7.94
CA MET A 207 -9.74 -10.88 9.23
C MET A 207 -9.96 -9.88 10.37
N ALA A 208 -9.87 -8.58 10.09
CA ALA A 208 -10.24 -7.52 11.03
C ALA A 208 -11.76 -7.34 11.22
N GLY A 209 -12.59 -8.12 10.52
CA GLY A 209 -14.04 -8.07 10.63
C GLY A 209 -14.71 -6.98 9.79
N CYS A 210 -14.05 -6.51 8.73
CA CYS A 210 -14.65 -5.58 7.78
C CYS A 210 -15.93 -6.16 7.17
N GLN A 211 -17.02 -5.37 7.18
CA GLN A 211 -18.33 -5.76 6.68
C GLN A 211 -18.67 -5.09 5.34
N HIS A 212 -17.67 -4.57 4.62
CA HIS A 212 -17.95 -3.93 3.33
C HIS A 212 -18.53 -4.92 2.32
N PRO A 213 -19.68 -4.63 1.67
CA PRO A 213 -20.42 -5.60 0.87
C PRO A 213 -19.69 -6.09 -0.39
N LYS A 214 -18.65 -5.39 -0.82
CA LYS A 214 -17.84 -5.74 -2.00
C LYS A 214 -16.50 -6.39 -1.63
N LEU A 215 -16.24 -6.68 -0.36
CA LEU A 215 -14.95 -7.20 0.09
C LEU A 215 -14.65 -8.58 -0.51
N ASP A 216 -15.61 -9.50 -0.44
CA ASP A 216 -15.45 -10.83 -1.01
C ASP A 216 -15.25 -10.80 -2.53
N GLN A 217 -15.99 -9.92 -3.21
CA GLN A 217 -15.82 -9.69 -4.66
C GLN A 217 -14.39 -9.25 -4.99
N LEU A 218 -13.83 -8.31 -4.22
CA LEU A 218 -12.45 -7.84 -4.44
C LEU A 218 -11.44 -8.96 -4.20
N ILE A 219 -11.59 -9.74 -3.13
CA ILE A 219 -10.70 -10.87 -2.83
C ILE A 219 -10.69 -11.87 -3.97
N GLU A 220 -11.86 -12.32 -4.43
CA GLU A 220 -11.96 -13.29 -5.51
C GLU A 220 -11.46 -12.71 -6.86
N ALA A 221 -11.65 -11.42 -7.10
CA ALA A 221 -11.11 -10.75 -8.28
C ALA A 221 -9.57 -10.76 -8.28
N CYS A 222 -8.94 -10.44 -7.15
CA CYS A 222 -7.48 -10.48 -7.02
C CYS A 222 -6.93 -11.89 -7.25
N VAL A 223 -7.56 -12.91 -6.65
CA VAL A 223 -7.13 -14.32 -6.81
C VAL A 223 -7.26 -14.74 -8.27
N THR A 224 -8.39 -14.43 -8.89
CA THR A 224 -8.66 -14.77 -10.29
C THR A 224 -7.64 -14.10 -11.24
N GLU A 225 -7.35 -12.83 -11.03
CA GLU A 225 -6.37 -12.11 -11.83
C GLU A 225 -4.96 -12.71 -11.66
N LEU A 226 -4.54 -13.02 -10.43
CA LEU A 226 -3.26 -13.68 -10.19
C LEU A 226 -3.17 -15.03 -10.89
N GLN A 227 -4.20 -15.86 -10.78
CA GLN A 227 -4.24 -17.18 -11.41
C GLN A 227 -4.23 -17.12 -12.93
N ASN A 228 -4.93 -16.17 -13.52
CA ASN A 228 -5.05 -16.08 -14.97
C ASN A 228 -3.82 -15.45 -15.63
N ASN A 229 -3.16 -14.51 -14.97
CA ASN A 229 -2.16 -13.65 -15.61
C ASN A 229 -0.74 -13.82 -15.08
N TYR A 230 -0.55 -14.30 -13.85
CA TYR A 230 0.74 -14.21 -13.16
C TYR A 230 1.32 -15.55 -12.72
N VAL A 231 0.72 -16.65 -13.11
CA VAL A 231 1.33 -17.98 -12.98
C VAL A 231 2.14 -18.29 -14.22
N VAL A 232 3.41 -18.65 -14.04
CA VAL A 232 4.23 -19.14 -15.13
C VAL A 232 3.71 -20.50 -15.58
N THR A 233 3.21 -20.57 -16.81
CA THR A 233 2.66 -21.80 -17.37
C THR A 233 3.71 -22.92 -17.36
N PRO A 234 3.35 -24.13 -16.94
CA PRO A 234 4.24 -25.26 -16.97
C PRO A 234 4.81 -25.55 -18.36
N VAL A 235 6.08 -25.25 -18.52
CA VAL A 235 6.86 -25.70 -19.67
C VAL A 235 7.87 -26.71 -19.16
N PRO A 236 7.79 -28.00 -19.58
CA PRO A 236 8.71 -29.02 -19.12
C PRO A 236 10.17 -28.61 -19.28
N GLY A 237 10.95 -28.75 -18.20
CA GLY A 237 12.37 -28.43 -18.19
C GLY A 237 12.74 -26.96 -17.92
N GLN A 238 11.78 -26.08 -17.74
CA GLN A 238 12.04 -24.69 -17.35
C GLN A 238 12.06 -24.53 -15.82
N PRO A 239 13.10 -23.90 -15.23
CA PRO A 239 13.23 -23.77 -13.76
C PRO A 239 12.11 -22.98 -13.09
N MET A 240 11.44 -22.08 -13.83
CA MET A 240 10.41 -21.18 -13.31
C MET A 240 8.99 -21.73 -13.45
N ASN A 241 8.87 -22.96 -13.90
CA ASN A 241 7.59 -23.61 -14.11
C ASN A 241 6.75 -23.66 -12.86
N GLY A 242 5.52 -23.11 -12.91
CA GLY A 242 4.60 -23.04 -11.79
C GLY A 242 4.92 -21.95 -10.75
N CYS A 243 5.95 -21.13 -10.96
CA CYS A 243 6.25 -19.98 -10.12
C CYS A 243 5.25 -18.84 -10.34
N TRP A 244 5.12 -17.99 -9.36
CA TRP A 244 4.38 -16.74 -9.49
C TRP A 244 5.31 -15.63 -9.99
N SER A 245 4.88 -14.93 -11.03
CA SER A 245 5.64 -13.86 -11.67
C SER A 245 4.95 -12.52 -11.48
N PRO A 246 5.71 -11.42 -11.28
CA PRO A 246 5.13 -10.07 -11.29
C PRO A 246 4.71 -9.61 -12.69
N ALA A 247 5.15 -10.27 -13.76
CA ALA A 247 4.91 -9.90 -15.15
C ALA A 247 4.04 -10.92 -15.87
N VAL A 248 3.07 -10.45 -16.64
CA VAL A 248 2.15 -11.28 -17.44
C VAL A 248 2.90 -12.12 -18.47
N ARG A 249 3.99 -11.60 -19.05
CA ARG A 249 4.72 -12.23 -20.14
C ARG A 249 6.15 -12.57 -19.77
N LEU A 250 6.33 -13.34 -18.73
CA LEU A 250 7.66 -13.70 -18.27
C LEU A 250 8.53 -14.33 -19.36
N GLY A 251 7.96 -15.09 -20.29
CA GLY A 251 8.67 -15.71 -21.39
C GLY A 251 9.16 -14.73 -22.46
N THR A 252 8.62 -13.51 -22.52
CA THR A 252 9.01 -12.46 -23.47
C THR A 252 9.96 -11.43 -22.87
N ASP A 253 10.07 -11.37 -21.54
CA ASP A 253 10.86 -10.39 -20.80
C ASP A 253 12.28 -10.88 -20.48
N ASN A 254 12.92 -11.55 -21.41
CA ASN A 254 14.27 -12.10 -21.26
C ASN A 254 14.48 -12.99 -20.03
N GLY A 255 13.43 -13.59 -19.50
CA GLY A 255 13.48 -14.45 -18.32
C GLY A 255 13.80 -13.75 -17.02
N MET A 256 13.62 -12.44 -16.92
CA MET A 256 13.84 -11.72 -15.68
C MET A 256 12.79 -12.07 -14.63
N PHE A 257 13.26 -12.47 -13.47
CA PHE A 257 12.44 -12.77 -12.31
C PHE A 257 12.77 -11.80 -11.18
N PHE A 258 11.77 -11.00 -10.80
CA PHE A 258 11.92 -10.04 -9.71
C PHE A 258 11.43 -10.66 -8.41
N GLY A 259 12.34 -11.27 -7.66
CA GLY A 259 12.02 -11.96 -6.41
C GLY A 259 11.32 -11.09 -5.37
N PHE A 260 11.66 -9.81 -5.31
CA PHE A 260 10.99 -8.85 -4.44
C PHE A 260 9.49 -8.73 -4.76
N TRP A 261 9.13 -8.54 -6.01
CA TRP A 261 7.73 -8.40 -6.43
C TRP A 261 6.96 -9.72 -6.42
N ALA A 262 7.63 -10.83 -6.75
CA ALA A 262 7.05 -12.15 -6.57
C ALA A 262 6.74 -12.44 -5.08
N GLY A 263 7.57 -11.95 -4.17
CA GLY A 263 7.33 -12.01 -2.73
C GLY A 263 6.06 -11.26 -2.29
N GLU A 264 5.71 -10.17 -2.96
CA GLU A 264 4.45 -9.45 -2.70
C GLU A 264 3.22 -10.22 -3.19
N ILE A 265 3.32 -10.94 -4.31
CA ILE A 265 2.29 -11.89 -4.74
C ILE A 265 2.11 -13.00 -3.68
N MET A 266 3.21 -13.60 -3.26
CA MET A 266 3.19 -14.66 -2.25
C MET A 266 2.62 -14.18 -0.92
N ARG A 267 2.85 -12.92 -0.54
CA ARG A 267 2.21 -12.30 0.63
C ARG A 267 0.70 -12.31 0.50
N GLY A 268 0.18 -11.87 -0.65
CA GLY A 268 -1.27 -11.87 -0.92
C GLY A 268 -1.87 -13.27 -0.83
N LEU A 269 -1.26 -14.23 -1.51
CA LEU A 269 -1.72 -15.61 -1.51
C LEU A 269 -1.64 -16.26 -0.13
N SER A 270 -0.59 -15.97 0.65
CA SER A 270 -0.47 -16.47 2.02
C SER A 270 -1.58 -15.92 2.92
N MET A 271 -1.89 -14.64 2.81
CA MET A 271 -3.01 -14.04 3.55
C MET A 271 -4.36 -14.61 3.12
N TYR A 272 -4.55 -14.91 1.85
CA TYR A 272 -5.74 -15.56 1.34
C TYR A 272 -5.92 -16.98 1.91
N ILE A 273 -4.86 -17.77 1.94
CA ILE A 273 -4.87 -19.12 2.55
C ILE A 273 -5.23 -19.00 4.04
N LEU A 274 -4.60 -18.10 4.78
CA LEU A 274 -4.90 -17.86 6.18
C LEU A 274 -6.37 -17.48 6.39
N LEU A 275 -6.92 -16.59 5.57
CA LEU A 275 -8.34 -16.21 5.63
C LEU A 275 -9.25 -17.42 5.37
N LYS A 276 -8.94 -18.28 4.39
CA LYS A 276 -9.74 -19.48 4.11
C LYS A 276 -9.66 -20.51 5.23
N GLU A 277 -8.53 -20.64 5.91
CA GLU A 277 -8.35 -21.58 7.03
C GLU A 277 -8.96 -21.05 8.34
N LEU A 278 -8.86 -19.77 8.62
CA LEU A 278 -9.26 -19.18 9.90
C LEU A 278 -10.65 -18.53 9.87
N GLY A 279 -11.08 -18.07 8.71
CA GLY A 279 -12.34 -17.35 8.50
C GLY A 279 -12.25 -15.84 8.80
N PRO A 280 -13.29 -15.08 8.39
CA PRO A 280 -13.39 -13.65 8.69
C PRO A 280 -13.47 -13.39 10.21
N GLY A 281 -12.88 -12.30 10.65
CA GLY A 281 -12.83 -11.92 12.06
C GLY A 281 -11.91 -12.79 12.93
N ALA A 282 -11.11 -13.66 12.32
CA ALA A 282 -10.19 -14.52 13.06
C ALA A 282 -8.85 -13.81 13.33
N SER A 283 -8.34 -14.00 14.55
CA SER A 283 -7.01 -13.52 14.91
C SER A 283 -5.92 -14.49 14.45
N ILE A 284 -4.88 -13.95 13.81
CA ILE A 284 -3.67 -14.71 13.46
C ILE A 284 -2.87 -15.08 14.73
N PHE A 285 -2.94 -14.24 15.75
CA PHE A 285 -2.14 -14.36 16.97
C PHE A 285 -2.87 -15.06 18.12
N SER A 286 -4.14 -15.43 17.96
CA SER A 286 -4.88 -16.19 18.97
C SER A 286 -4.43 -17.65 19.08
N ARG A 287 -3.61 -18.13 18.18
CA ARG A 287 -2.96 -19.43 18.34
C ARG A 287 -1.92 -19.36 19.45
N GLN A 288 -2.01 -20.28 20.41
CA GLN A 288 -1.02 -20.41 21.48
C GLN A 288 0.39 -20.37 20.89
N PRO A 289 1.34 -19.69 21.57
CA PRO A 289 2.72 -19.75 21.15
C PRO A 289 3.13 -21.21 20.96
N LEU A 290 3.80 -21.47 19.85
CA LEU A 290 4.48 -22.76 19.67
C LEU A 290 5.46 -22.88 20.85
N VAL A 291 5.09 -23.74 21.81
CA VAL A 291 5.92 -24.05 22.97
C VAL A 291 7.14 -24.85 22.51
#